data_697a2054fe6b1ef5bcedc0856c386479
#
_entry.id   697a2054fe6b1ef5bcedc0856c386479
#
_cell.length_a   1.000
_cell.length_b   1.000
_cell.length_c   1.000
_cell.angle_alpha   90.00
_cell.angle_beta   90.00
_cell.angle_gamma   90.00
#
_symmetry.space_group_name_H-M   'P 1'
#
loop_
_entity.id
_entity.type
_entity.pdbx_description
1 polymer ?
#
loop_
_entity_poly.entity_id
_entity_poly.type
_entity_poly.pdbx_seq_one_letter_code
_entity_poly.pdbx_strand_id
1 'polypeptide(L)'
;MLKNAYYKNGVMETLPNIDINIKVGNSLLSKIDFVIGKKVQTDKDTGKLINSYKELVKKYKSVSDKSEKKALLKELSDTKDQVHGLYEQISFFTESDSTFDSAFEWAFEFPEILDEKGKFIGFDVVIGNPPYIQLQSMHEEADKLKKMDYKTYARTGDIYCLFYELAYKLLKKDGILAFITSNKWMKAGYGEALRDFLATQTDPMQLIDFAGEKVFDSATVDANILMYRKSKNQNKTAACIIKDSNWRNNLSGYFQQNSMENRFDNSASWVILSPIEQSIKRKIESIGVPLKDWDISINYGIKTGFNEAFIIDGAKKDELIAADPKSAEIIRPILRGRDIKRYSYEFADLYIIATFPSKMYNIDDYPAVKEYLLSFGIERLEQTGKVYRLNGTTIKARKKTTNKWFETQDSISYWVE
;
A
#
# COMPACT_ATOMS: atom_id res chain seq x y z
N MET A 1 -9.99 -12.64 22.56
CA MET A 1 -10.05 -11.61 23.61
C MET A 1 -10.36 -12.14 25.02
N LEU A 2 -11.06 -13.24 25.17
CA LEU A 2 -11.45 -13.76 26.50
C LEU A 2 -10.48 -14.78 27.13
N LYS A 3 -9.32 -15.03 26.55
CA LYS A 3 -8.37 -16.04 27.07
C LYS A 3 -7.71 -15.69 28.41
N ASN A 4 -7.80 -14.43 28.86
CA ASN A 4 -7.14 -13.94 30.07
C ASN A 4 -8.09 -13.13 30.97
N ALA A 5 -9.38 -13.50 31.03
CA ALA A 5 -10.27 -12.97 32.05
C ALA A 5 -9.76 -13.40 33.43
N TYR A 6 -9.46 -12.45 34.28
CA TYR A 6 -9.02 -12.72 35.67
C TYR A 6 -10.09 -12.29 36.65
N TYR A 7 -10.09 -13.00 37.79
CA TYR A 7 -10.98 -12.70 38.90
C TYR A 7 -10.27 -11.79 39.89
N LYS A 8 -10.96 -10.73 40.30
CA LYS A 8 -10.54 -9.89 41.40
C LYS A 8 -11.58 -9.99 42.50
N ASN A 9 -11.17 -10.36 43.69
CA ASN A 9 -12.06 -10.60 44.84
C ASN A 9 -13.22 -11.60 44.55
N GLY A 10 -12.97 -12.64 43.74
CA GLY A 10 -13.96 -13.66 43.41
C GLY A 10 -14.98 -13.25 42.33
N VAL A 11 -14.88 -12.04 41.77
CA VAL A 11 -15.74 -11.55 40.69
C VAL A 11 -14.93 -11.46 39.41
N MET A 12 -15.50 -11.98 38.29
CA MET A 12 -14.88 -11.85 36.99
C MET A 12 -14.90 -10.37 36.56
N GLU A 13 -13.71 -9.78 36.43
CA GLU A 13 -13.61 -8.46 35.86
C GLU A 13 -13.93 -8.52 34.37
N THR A 14 -14.97 -7.82 33.98
CA THR A 14 -15.26 -7.54 32.55
C THR A 14 -14.25 -6.51 32.07
N LEU A 15 -13.83 -6.60 30.79
CA LEU A 15 -13.02 -5.55 30.18
C LEU A 15 -13.77 -4.22 30.31
N PRO A 16 -13.27 -3.27 31.10
CA PRO A 16 -13.98 -2.02 31.33
C PRO A 16 -14.02 -1.19 30.05
N ASN A 17 -15.19 -0.65 29.74
CA ASN A 17 -15.37 0.42 28.77
C ASN A 17 -15.16 0.04 27.28
N ILE A 18 -15.33 -1.24 26.88
CA ILE A 18 -15.31 -1.65 25.47
C ILE A 18 -16.34 -0.85 24.69
N ASP A 19 -17.55 -0.69 25.24
CA ASP A 19 -18.71 -0.08 24.59
C ASP A 19 -18.48 1.36 24.12
N ILE A 20 -17.65 2.12 24.85
CA ILE A 20 -17.38 3.54 24.52
C ILE A 20 -16.03 3.74 23.80
N ASN A 21 -15.13 2.75 23.87
CA ASN A 21 -13.77 2.87 23.33
C ASN A 21 -13.58 2.15 21.98
N ILE A 22 -14.43 1.16 21.65
CA ILE A 22 -14.38 0.48 20.35
C ILE A 22 -15.42 1.10 19.44
N LYS A 23 -14.95 1.69 18.36
CA LYS A 23 -15.77 2.37 17.37
C LYS A 23 -15.66 1.67 16.01
N VAL A 24 -16.74 1.74 15.22
CA VAL A 24 -16.84 1.11 13.91
C VAL A 24 -17.10 2.19 12.86
N GLY A 25 -16.35 2.15 11.77
CA GLY A 25 -16.52 3.06 10.64
C GLY A 25 -15.32 3.06 9.69
N ASN A 26 -15.46 3.72 8.55
CA ASN A 26 -14.36 3.92 7.62
C ASN A 26 -13.53 5.14 8.08
N SER A 27 -12.50 4.89 8.85
CA SER A 27 -11.67 5.90 9.52
C SER A 27 -10.88 6.81 8.56
N LEU A 28 -10.76 6.44 7.28
CA LEU A 28 -10.11 7.26 6.24
C LEU A 28 -11.06 8.25 5.57
N LEU A 29 -12.37 8.09 5.74
CA LEU A 29 -13.36 9.03 5.21
C LEU A 29 -13.88 9.94 6.32
N SER A 30 -13.86 11.23 6.10
CA SER A 30 -14.42 12.25 7.01
C SER A 30 -15.14 13.32 6.19
N LYS A 31 -16.32 13.71 6.63
CA LYS A 31 -17.08 14.85 6.07
C LYS A 31 -16.52 16.17 6.57
N ILE A 32 -15.96 16.14 7.78
CA ILE A 32 -15.58 17.34 8.51
C ILE A 32 -14.07 17.29 8.73
N ASP A 33 -13.38 18.24 8.14
CA ASP A 33 -11.93 18.35 8.25
C ASP A 33 -11.51 18.95 9.61
N PHE A 34 -11.83 18.24 10.71
CA PHE A 34 -11.45 18.63 12.06
C PHE A 34 -9.95 18.56 12.30
N VAL A 35 -9.28 17.76 11.52
CA VAL A 35 -7.86 17.50 11.68
C VAL A 35 -7.02 18.65 11.14
N ILE A 36 -7.57 19.48 10.24
CA ILE A 36 -6.84 20.58 9.60
C ILE A 36 -7.08 21.96 10.27
N GLY A 37 -7.55 21.99 11.51
CA GLY A 37 -7.51 23.21 12.31
C GLY A 37 -8.47 24.33 11.88
N LYS A 38 -9.51 24.04 11.09
CA LYS A 38 -10.63 24.97 10.90
C LYS A 38 -11.36 25.11 12.25
N LYS A 39 -11.33 26.30 12.81
CA LYS A 39 -12.09 26.64 14.01
C LYS A 39 -13.57 26.38 13.73
N VAL A 40 -14.16 25.41 14.38
CA VAL A 40 -15.60 25.40 14.59
C VAL A 40 -15.89 26.65 15.42
N GLN A 41 -16.73 27.53 14.93
CA GLN A 41 -17.22 28.62 15.78
C GLN A 41 -18.14 27.99 16.82
N THR A 42 -17.59 27.68 17.97
CA THR A 42 -18.34 27.18 19.10
C THR A 42 -18.90 28.34 19.88
N ASP A 43 -20.19 28.31 20.10
CA ASP A 43 -20.82 29.19 21.09
C ASP A 43 -20.57 28.63 22.53
N LYS A 44 -21.02 29.38 23.54
CA LYS A 44 -20.91 28.97 24.96
C LYS A 44 -21.60 27.64 25.24
N ASP A 45 -22.61 27.28 24.48
CA ASP A 45 -23.41 26.07 24.71
C ASP A 45 -22.71 24.82 24.20
N THR A 46 -21.96 24.91 23.09
CA THR A 46 -21.11 23.80 22.61
C THR A 46 -20.05 23.38 23.65
N GLY A 47 -19.38 24.35 24.25
CA GLY A 47 -18.38 24.05 25.30
C GLY A 47 -18.99 23.37 26.53
N LYS A 48 -20.18 23.77 26.96
CA LYS A 48 -20.90 23.12 28.06
C LYS A 48 -21.25 21.67 27.73
N LEU A 49 -21.73 21.42 26.52
CA LEU A 49 -22.13 20.10 26.04
C LEU A 49 -20.94 19.15 25.96
N ILE A 50 -19.79 19.61 25.43
CA ILE A 50 -18.54 18.84 25.41
C ILE A 50 -18.07 18.51 26.83
N ASN A 51 -18.12 19.45 27.76
CA ASN A 51 -17.73 19.23 29.14
C ASN A 51 -18.67 18.24 29.83
N SER A 52 -19.99 18.33 29.59
CA SER A 52 -20.97 17.35 30.07
C SER A 52 -20.63 15.95 29.56
N TYR A 53 -20.34 15.78 28.29
CA TYR A 53 -19.93 14.50 27.73
C TYR A 53 -18.67 13.94 28.40
N LYS A 54 -17.65 14.77 28.61
CA LYS A 54 -16.41 14.36 29.29
C LYS A 54 -16.66 13.87 30.72
N GLU A 55 -17.51 14.54 31.48
CA GLU A 55 -17.87 14.12 32.84
C GLU A 55 -18.67 12.82 32.84
N LEU A 56 -19.60 12.64 31.86
CA LEU A 56 -20.30 11.37 31.69
C LEU A 56 -19.35 10.22 31.35
N VAL A 57 -18.37 10.42 30.47
CA VAL A 57 -17.33 9.43 30.17
C VAL A 57 -16.52 9.05 31.42
N LYS A 58 -16.12 10.03 32.25
CA LYS A 58 -15.41 9.74 33.50
C LYS A 58 -16.27 8.94 34.45
N LYS A 59 -17.53 9.34 34.62
CA LYS A 59 -18.48 8.64 35.48
C LYS A 59 -18.70 7.19 35.00
N TYR A 60 -18.93 7.00 33.71
CA TYR A 60 -19.08 5.68 33.10
C TYR A 60 -17.87 4.77 33.36
N LYS A 61 -16.65 5.33 33.27
CA LYS A 61 -15.40 4.58 33.53
C LYS A 61 -15.23 4.17 34.98
N SER A 62 -15.85 4.86 35.93
CA SER A 62 -15.73 4.59 37.39
C SER A 62 -16.82 3.68 37.94
N VAL A 63 -17.97 3.56 37.25
CA VAL A 63 -19.11 2.78 37.71
C VAL A 63 -18.95 1.29 37.43
N SER A 64 -19.29 0.44 38.40
CA SER A 64 -19.26 -1.02 38.24
C SER A 64 -20.67 -1.63 38.14
N ASP A 65 -21.71 -0.93 38.60
CA ASP A 65 -23.10 -1.41 38.51
C ASP A 65 -23.62 -1.43 37.09
N LYS A 66 -24.21 -2.56 36.68
CA LYS A 66 -24.68 -2.77 35.32
C LYS A 66 -25.89 -1.91 34.93
N SER A 67 -26.77 -1.63 35.87
CA SER A 67 -27.97 -0.83 35.61
C SER A 67 -27.62 0.64 35.44
N GLU A 68 -26.73 1.15 36.29
CA GLU A 68 -26.19 2.49 36.21
C GLU A 68 -25.35 2.68 34.94
N LYS A 69 -24.52 1.70 34.54
CA LYS A 69 -23.80 1.71 33.27
C LYS A 69 -24.73 1.83 32.07
N LYS A 70 -25.85 1.08 32.06
CA LYS A 70 -26.83 1.15 30.96
C LYS A 70 -27.50 2.51 30.87
N ALA A 71 -27.84 3.12 32.00
CA ALA A 71 -28.37 4.48 32.04
C ALA A 71 -27.38 5.52 31.52
N LEU A 72 -26.12 5.44 31.98
CA LEU A 72 -25.04 6.31 31.52
C LEU A 72 -24.71 6.15 30.02
N LEU A 73 -24.77 4.91 29.48
CA LEU A 73 -24.59 4.71 28.03
C LEU A 73 -25.67 5.42 27.22
N LYS A 74 -26.91 5.38 27.68
CA LYS A 74 -28.00 6.11 27.01
C LYS A 74 -27.75 7.62 27.07
N GLU A 75 -27.42 8.16 28.22
CA GLU A 75 -27.12 9.58 28.39
C GLU A 75 -25.90 10.03 27.55
N LEU A 76 -24.86 9.18 27.45
CA LEU A 76 -23.71 9.40 26.58
C LEU A 76 -24.14 9.44 25.09
N SER A 77 -25.01 8.51 24.66
CA SER A 77 -25.53 8.49 23.29
C SER A 77 -26.33 9.76 22.99
N ASP A 78 -27.27 10.10 23.85
CA ASP A 78 -28.13 11.28 23.70
C ASP A 78 -27.29 12.58 23.65
N THR A 79 -26.25 12.69 24.50
CA THR A 79 -25.34 13.83 24.50
C THR A 79 -24.45 13.86 23.25
N LYS A 80 -23.97 12.69 22.77
CA LYS A 80 -23.21 12.57 21.52
C LYS A 80 -24.05 13.05 20.32
N ASP A 81 -25.30 12.62 20.26
CA ASP A 81 -26.23 13.03 19.17
C ASP A 81 -26.49 14.54 19.18
N GLN A 82 -26.58 15.17 20.36
CA GLN A 82 -26.66 16.63 20.48
C GLN A 82 -25.39 17.32 19.98
N VAL A 83 -24.21 16.80 20.35
CA VAL A 83 -22.92 17.29 19.81
C VAL A 83 -22.90 17.17 18.30
N HIS A 84 -23.29 16.00 17.75
CA HIS A 84 -23.37 15.77 16.32
C HIS A 84 -24.28 16.78 15.61
N GLY A 85 -25.48 17.01 16.12
CA GLY A 85 -26.43 17.96 15.54
C GLY A 85 -25.93 19.42 15.50
N LEU A 86 -25.11 19.83 16.47
CA LEU A 86 -24.46 21.15 16.42
C LEU A 86 -23.47 21.27 15.26
N TYR A 87 -22.77 20.18 14.95
CA TYR A 87 -21.76 20.18 13.89
C TYR A 87 -22.35 19.95 12.49
N GLU A 88 -23.48 19.25 12.35
CA GLU A 88 -24.18 19.12 11.07
C GLU A 88 -24.66 20.49 10.53
N GLN A 89 -25.04 21.40 11.42
CA GLN A 89 -25.43 22.77 11.05
C GLN A 89 -24.27 23.59 10.51
N ILE A 90 -23.02 23.20 10.76
CA ILE A 90 -21.80 23.92 10.38
C ILE A 90 -21.14 23.28 9.15
N SER A 91 -21.52 22.05 8.77
CA SER A 91 -20.93 21.37 7.63
C SER A 91 -21.41 21.98 6.31
N PHE A 92 -20.48 22.53 5.52
CA PHE A 92 -20.73 23.08 4.19
C PHE A 92 -20.95 22.02 3.10
N PHE A 93 -21.01 20.75 3.47
CA PHE A 93 -21.28 19.67 2.51
C PHE A 93 -22.78 19.54 2.32
N THR A 94 -23.23 19.77 1.10
CA THR A 94 -24.61 19.54 0.70
C THR A 94 -25.01 18.09 0.92
N GLU A 95 -26.21 17.86 1.43
CA GLU A 95 -26.83 16.59 1.82
C GLU A 95 -26.84 15.49 0.74
N SER A 96 -26.34 15.74 -0.47
CA SER A 96 -26.53 14.86 -1.64
C SER A 96 -25.33 13.99 -2.02
N ASP A 97 -24.18 14.08 -1.35
CA ASP A 97 -23.02 13.24 -1.71
C ASP A 97 -22.96 11.95 -0.87
N SER A 98 -23.57 10.89 -1.40
CA SER A 98 -23.56 9.52 -0.83
C SER A 98 -22.14 8.94 -0.60
N THR A 99 -21.11 9.65 -1.09
CA THR A 99 -19.69 9.30 -0.91
C THR A 99 -19.34 9.15 0.57
N PHE A 100 -20.02 9.89 1.45
CA PHE A 100 -19.67 10.03 2.86
C PHE A 100 -20.63 9.33 3.84
N ASP A 101 -21.53 8.47 3.36
CA ASP A 101 -22.52 7.78 4.24
C ASP A 101 -21.85 6.88 5.29
N SER A 102 -20.64 6.41 5.04
CA SER A 102 -19.83 5.59 5.96
C SER A 102 -18.66 6.37 6.60
N ALA A 103 -18.66 7.69 6.54
CA ALA A 103 -17.59 8.52 7.11
C ALA A 103 -17.47 8.32 8.62
N PHE A 104 -16.24 8.35 9.12
CA PHE A 104 -15.93 8.23 10.54
C PHE A 104 -15.39 9.57 11.05
N GLU A 105 -16.22 10.26 11.84
CA GLU A 105 -15.85 11.57 12.36
C GLU A 105 -15.19 11.45 13.72
N TRP A 106 -13.86 11.53 13.75
CA TRP A 106 -13.06 11.35 14.95
C TRP A 106 -13.46 12.26 16.12
N ALA A 107 -13.82 13.49 15.83
CA ALA A 107 -14.27 14.45 16.83
C ALA A 107 -15.59 14.04 17.49
N PHE A 108 -16.48 13.38 16.76
CA PHE A 108 -17.77 12.92 17.29
C PHE A 108 -17.65 11.58 17.98
N GLU A 109 -16.79 10.73 17.45
CA GLU A 109 -16.57 9.42 18.08
C GLU A 109 -15.79 9.52 19.39
N PHE A 110 -14.97 10.56 19.55
CA PHE A 110 -14.15 10.83 20.73
C PHE A 110 -14.26 12.30 21.20
N PRO A 111 -15.46 12.78 21.63
CA PRO A 111 -15.63 14.16 22.09
C PRO A 111 -14.74 14.54 23.28
N GLU A 112 -14.28 13.55 24.06
CA GLU A 112 -13.33 13.77 25.15
C GLU A 112 -11.97 14.29 24.70
N ILE A 113 -11.65 14.17 23.40
CA ILE A 113 -10.40 14.69 22.79
C ILE A 113 -10.56 16.13 22.29
N LEU A 114 -11.73 16.74 22.45
CA LEU A 114 -11.94 18.14 22.12
C LEU A 114 -11.53 19.04 23.29
N ASP A 115 -11.02 20.25 22.99
CA ASP A 115 -10.85 21.29 24.01
C ASP A 115 -12.22 21.99 24.30
N GLU A 116 -12.21 22.95 25.22
CA GLU A 116 -13.41 23.72 25.60
C GLU A 116 -13.99 24.54 24.45
N LYS A 117 -13.24 24.73 23.38
CA LYS A 117 -13.64 25.47 22.17
C LYS A 117 -14.02 24.51 21.05
N GLY A 118 -14.18 23.21 21.32
CA GLY A 118 -14.50 22.21 20.31
C GLY A 118 -13.38 21.87 19.35
N LYS A 119 -12.14 22.32 19.62
CA LYS A 119 -11.00 21.98 18.77
C LYS A 119 -10.47 20.60 19.11
N PHE A 120 -10.25 19.77 18.10
CA PHE A 120 -9.60 18.47 18.25
C PHE A 120 -8.14 18.65 18.68
N ILE A 121 -7.78 18.15 19.87
CA ILE A 121 -6.43 18.28 20.45
C ILE A 121 -5.50 17.12 20.07
N GLY A 122 -6.04 15.99 19.64
CA GLY A 122 -5.30 14.83 19.16
C GLY A 122 -4.92 13.84 20.26
N PHE A 123 -4.33 12.74 19.84
CA PHE A 123 -3.85 11.65 20.69
C PHE A 123 -2.35 11.77 20.99
N ASP A 124 -1.91 11.23 22.10
CA ASP A 124 -0.49 11.17 22.47
C ASP A 124 0.23 10.07 21.68
N VAL A 125 -0.47 8.95 21.46
CA VAL A 125 0.06 7.77 20.75
C VAL A 125 -1.00 7.20 19.82
N VAL A 126 -0.57 6.84 18.59
CA VAL A 126 -1.36 6.03 17.65
C VAL A 126 -0.56 4.78 17.33
N ILE A 127 -1.14 3.62 17.61
CA ILE A 127 -0.52 2.31 17.34
C ILE A 127 -1.47 1.46 16.51
N GLY A 128 -0.95 0.71 15.52
CA GLY A 128 -1.81 -0.11 14.68
C GLY A 128 -1.09 -1.01 13.69
N ASN A 129 -1.93 -1.86 13.10
CA ASN A 129 -1.61 -2.68 11.94
C ASN A 129 -2.68 -2.39 10.87
N PRO A 130 -2.52 -1.34 10.06
CA PRO A 130 -3.49 -0.98 9.03
C PRO A 130 -3.55 -2.06 7.94
N PRO A 131 -4.68 -2.16 7.20
CA PRO A 131 -4.87 -3.19 6.18
C PRO A 131 -3.90 -3.06 5.00
N TYR A 132 -3.49 -4.20 4.41
CA TYR A 132 -2.58 -4.30 3.26
C TYR A 132 -3.39 -4.58 1.99
N ILE A 133 -4.08 -3.58 1.48
CA ILE A 133 -4.96 -3.67 0.32
C ILE A 133 -4.51 -2.63 -0.71
N GLN A 134 -4.32 -3.07 -1.96
CA GLN A 134 -3.96 -2.16 -3.04
C GLN A 134 -5.14 -1.28 -3.44
N LEU A 135 -4.96 0.03 -3.48
CA LEU A 135 -6.00 1.00 -3.84
C LEU A 135 -6.59 0.74 -5.23
N GLN A 136 -5.79 0.26 -6.19
CA GLN A 136 -6.30 -0.08 -7.52
C GLN A 136 -7.32 -1.23 -7.53
N SER A 137 -7.34 -2.09 -6.51
CA SER A 137 -8.32 -3.17 -6.36
C SER A 137 -9.60 -2.74 -5.67
N MET A 138 -9.63 -1.55 -5.07
CA MET A 138 -10.77 -1.03 -4.30
C MET A 138 -11.80 -0.26 -5.15
N HIS A 139 -11.55 -0.11 -6.45
CA HIS A 139 -12.48 0.52 -7.41
C HIS A 139 -13.07 1.85 -6.90
N GLU A 140 -14.38 1.91 -6.68
CA GLU A 140 -15.11 3.10 -6.24
C GLU A 140 -14.63 3.67 -4.90
N GLU A 141 -14.25 2.79 -3.97
CA GLU A 141 -13.71 3.21 -2.67
C GLU A 141 -12.42 4.01 -2.81
N ALA A 142 -11.54 3.59 -3.73
CA ALA A 142 -10.30 4.33 -3.98
C ALA A 142 -10.58 5.72 -4.59
N ASP A 143 -11.65 5.87 -5.36
CA ASP A 143 -12.06 7.16 -5.93
C ASP A 143 -12.63 8.10 -4.84
N LYS A 144 -13.34 7.54 -3.84
CA LYS A 144 -13.75 8.27 -2.63
C LYS A 144 -12.52 8.76 -1.85
N LEU A 145 -11.55 7.87 -1.61
CA LEU A 145 -10.31 8.22 -0.90
C LEU A 145 -9.47 9.27 -1.65
N LYS A 146 -9.51 9.27 -2.98
CA LYS A 146 -8.85 10.31 -3.78
C LYS A 146 -9.43 11.70 -3.53
N LYS A 147 -10.75 11.81 -3.27
CA LYS A 147 -11.41 13.09 -2.95
C LYS A 147 -10.98 13.65 -1.58
N MET A 148 -10.43 12.81 -0.68
CA MET A 148 -9.96 13.21 0.64
C MET A 148 -8.61 13.95 0.65
N ASP A 149 -8.00 14.16 -0.52
CA ASP A 149 -6.76 14.93 -0.72
C ASP A 149 -5.60 14.50 0.18
N TYR A 150 -5.46 13.18 0.41
CA TYR A 150 -4.29 12.64 1.08
C TYR A 150 -3.04 12.85 0.22
N LYS A 151 -2.02 13.49 0.75
CA LYS A 151 -0.72 13.70 0.10
C LYS A 151 -0.01 12.37 -0.20
N THR A 152 -0.27 11.36 0.61
CA THR A 152 0.30 10.01 0.48
C THR A 152 -0.49 9.12 -0.49
N TYR A 153 -1.50 9.66 -1.19
CA TYR A 153 -2.32 8.90 -2.12
C TYR A 153 -1.55 8.55 -3.40
N ALA A 154 -1.44 7.26 -3.70
CA ALA A 154 -0.97 6.76 -4.99
C ALA A 154 -1.88 5.61 -5.45
N ARG A 155 -2.50 5.72 -6.64
CA ARG A 155 -3.48 4.73 -7.13
C ARG A 155 -2.94 3.29 -7.18
N THR A 156 -1.65 3.12 -7.42
CA THR A 156 -0.96 1.82 -7.44
C THR A 156 -0.42 1.40 -6.07
N GLY A 157 -0.61 2.24 -5.05
CA GLY A 157 -0.14 2.01 -3.69
C GLY A 157 -1.13 1.21 -2.84
N ASP A 158 -0.69 0.91 -1.64
CA ASP A 158 -1.50 0.25 -0.62
C ASP A 158 -2.18 1.27 0.30
N ILE A 159 -3.37 0.94 0.78
CA ILE A 159 -4.20 1.81 1.63
C ILE A 159 -3.49 2.21 2.93
N TYR A 160 -2.58 1.40 3.46
CA TYR A 160 -1.84 1.76 4.69
C TYR A 160 -1.03 3.05 4.55
N CYS A 161 -0.66 3.47 3.32
CA CYS A 161 0.01 4.75 3.10
C CYS A 161 -0.83 5.93 3.60
N LEU A 162 -2.15 5.86 3.40
CA LEU A 162 -3.09 6.89 3.86
C LEU A 162 -3.22 6.89 5.39
N PHE A 163 -3.13 5.72 6.02
CA PHE A 163 -3.17 5.61 7.47
C PHE A 163 -1.99 6.28 8.17
N TYR A 164 -0.82 6.31 7.56
CA TYR A 164 0.32 7.06 8.09
C TYR A 164 0.02 8.58 8.16
N GLU A 165 -0.60 9.13 7.11
CA GLU A 165 -1.00 10.54 7.10
C GLU A 165 -2.18 10.80 8.04
N LEU A 166 -3.19 9.91 8.06
CA LEU A 166 -4.30 10.03 9.00
C LEU A 166 -3.79 10.07 10.44
N ALA A 167 -2.91 9.15 10.81
CA ALA A 167 -2.34 9.10 12.15
C ALA A 167 -1.58 10.39 12.50
N TYR A 168 -0.82 10.95 11.57
CA TYR A 168 -0.18 12.25 11.76
C TYR A 168 -1.21 13.36 12.04
N LYS A 169 -2.32 13.36 11.29
CA LYS A 169 -3.41 14.32 11.51
C LYS A 169 -3.99 14.15 12.92
N LEU A 170 -4.18 12.92 13.37
CA LEU A 170 -4.76 12.56 14.66
C LEU A 170 -3.84 12.79 15.86
N LEU A 171 -2.53 12.84 15.68
CA LEU A 171 -1.58 13.02 16.76
C LEU A 171 -1.52 14.47 17.25
N LYS A 172 -1.30 14.67 18.55
CA LYS A 172 -0.81 15.92 19.12
C LYS A 172 0.56 16.28 18.56
N LYS A 173 0.97 17.53 18.69
CA LYS A 173 2.38 17.91 18.55
C LYS A 173 3.23 17.03 19.47
N ASP A 174 4.34 16.51 18.97
CA ASP A 174 5.25 15.59 19.65
C ASP A 174 4.65 14.21 19.98
N GLY A 175 3.41 13.93 19.56
CA GLY A 175 2.79 12.61 19.67
C GLY A 175 3.47 11.57 18.77
N ILE A 176 3.34 10.30 19.13
CA ILE A 176 4.09 9.19 18.54
C ILE A 176 3.16 8.24 17.78
N LEU A 177 3.56 7.87 16.56
CA LEU A 177 2.99 6.73 15.83
C LEU A 177 3.88 5.50 15.97
N ALA A 178 3.27 4.31 16.05
CA ALA A 178 3.94 3.03 15.87
C ALA A 178 3.07 2.10 15.00
N PHE A 179 3.46 1.88 13.76
CA PHE A 179 2.75 0.98 12.83
C PHE A 179 3.63 -0.18 12.39
N ILE A 180 3.00 -1.34 12.25
CA ILE A 180 3.53 -2.46 11.48
C ILE A 180 2.80 -2.49 10.13
N THR A 181 3.56 -2.50 9.02
CA THR A 181 3.04 -2.51 7.65
C THR A 181 3.93 -3.33 6.73
N SER A 182 3.53 -3.49 5.45
CA SER A 182 4.46 -4.00 4.44
C SER A 182 5.63 -3.03 4.25
N ASN A 183 6.84 -3.58 4.02
CA ASN A 183 8.05 -2.78 3.77
C ASN A 183 8.19 -2.29 2.32
N LYS A 184 7.28 -2.68 1.42
CA LYS A 184 7.34 -2.34 -0.02
C LYS A 184 7.42 -0.85 -0.29
N TRP A 185 6.72 -0.02 0.50
CA TRP A 185 6.73 1.43 0.35
C TRP A 185 8.14 2.03 0.46
N MET A 186 9.05 1.37 1.16
CA MET A 186 10.42 1.86 1.33
C MET A 186 11.18 1.97 0.00
N LYS A 187 10.88 1.11 -0.98
CA LYS A 187 11.60 1.02 -2.26
C LYS A 187 10.73 1.20 -3.49
N ALA A 188 9.45 0.80 -3.44
CA ALA A 188 8.55 0.87 -4.59
C ALA A 188 8.25 2.32 -5.02
N GLY A 189 7.95 2.52 -6.31
CA GLY A 189 7.60 3.83 -6.87
C GLY A 189 6.40 4.47 -6.20
N TYR A 190 5.33 3.69 -5.91
CA TYR A 190 4.15 4.21 -5.24
C TYR A 190 4.41 4.74 -3.82
N GLY A 191 5.48 4.29 -3.18
CA GLY A 191 5.89 4.74 -1.85
C GLY A 191 6.55 6.11 -1.82
N GLU A 192 6.85 6.72 -2.97
CA GLU A 192 7.55 8.01 -3.04
C GLU A 192 6.81 9.11 -2.28
N ALA A 193 5.49 9.24 -2.48
CA ALA A 193 4.67 10.22 -1.79
C ALA A 193 4.66 10.01 -0.26
N LEU A 194 4.62 8.74 0.20
CA LEU A 194 4.71 8.43 1.62
C LEU A 194 6.11 8.76 2.17
N ARG A 195 7.19 8.42 1.46
CA ARG A 195 8.55 8.74 1.90
C ARG A 195 8.79 10.26 1.99
N ASP A 196 8.29 11.01 1.00
CA ASP A 196 8.33 12.48 1.05
C ASP A 196 7.59 13.02 2.27
N PHE A 197 6.37 12.55 2.50
CA PHE A 197 5.57 12.93 3.66
C PHE A 197 6.28 12.63 4.98
N LEU A 198 6.80 11.42 5.14
CA LEU A 198 7.51 11.00 6.35
C LEU A 198 8.78 11.82 6.58
N ALA A 199 9.56 12.07 5.53
CA ALA A 199 10.80 12.82 5.59
C ALA A 199 10.58 14.30 5.92
N THR A 200 9.50 14.92 5.40
CA THR A 200 9.29 16.37 5.49
C THR A 200 8.36 16.78 6.63
N GLN A 201 7.41 15.94 7.01
CA GLN A 201 6.38 16.28 7.99
C GLN A 201 6.59 15.61 9.36
N THR A 202 7.40 14.57 9.43
CA THR A 202 7.57 13.77 10.66
C THR A 202 9.04 13.66 11.07
N ASP A 203 9.28 13.17 12.28
CA ASP A 203 10.58 12.74 12.76
C ASP A 203 10.60 11.21 12.86
N PRO A 204 11.08 10.47 11.84
CA PRO A 204 11.21 9.03 11.89
C PRO A 204 12.25 8.62 12.95
N MET A 205 11.79 8.03 14.05
CA MET A 205 12.65 7.70 15.20
C MET A 205 13.23 6.29 15.09
N GLN A 206 12.40 5.32 14.73
CA GLN A 206 12.81 3.92 14.66
C GLN A 206 12.22 3.24 13.42
N LEU A 207 13.04 2.42 12.76
CA LEU A 207 12.64 1.61 11.61
C LEU A 207 13.21 0.20 11.74
N ILE A 208 12.33 -0.81 11.78
CA ILE A 208 12.70 -2.23 11.78
C ILE A 208 12.20 -2.83 10.49
N ASP A 209 13.12 -3.35 9.66
CA ASP A 209 12.78 -4.11 8.45
C ASP A 209 12.97 -5.60 8.73
N PHE A 210 11.91 -6.39 8.64
CA PHE A 210 11.96 -7.84 8.84
C PHE A 210 12.53 -8.61 7.65
N ALA A 211 12.77 -7.96 6.52
CA ALA A 211 13.56 -8.45 5.38
C ALA A 211 13.25 -9.91 4.94
N GLY A 212 11.97 -10.29 4.93
CA GLY A 212 11.52 -11.64 4.55
C GLY A 212 11.36 -12.61 5.73
N GLU A 213 11.78 -12.25 6.95
CA GLU A 213 11.45 -13.02 8.14
C GLU A 213 9.92 -13.04 8.36
N LYS A 214 9.40 -14.24 8.60
CA LYS A 214 7.96 -14.44 8.77
C LYS A 214 7.47 -13.87 10.11
N VAL A 215 6.73 -12.77 10.06
CA VAL A 215 6.14 -12.11 11.23
C VAL A 215 4.73 -12.65 11.52
N PHE A 216 3.95 -12.96 10.49
CA PHE A 216 2.58 -13.45 10.60
C PHE A 216 2.47 -14.89 10.11
N ASP A 217 1.70 -15.73 10.82
CA ASP A 217 1.52 -17.13 10.45
C ASP A 217 0.73 -17.32 9.14
N SER A 218 -0.22 -16.42 8.88
CA SER A 218 -1.16 -16.52 7.77
C SER A 218 -0.83 -15.63 6.55
N ALA A 219 0.18 -14.77 6.64
CA ALA A 219 0.50 -13.84 5.56
C ALA A 219 1.98 -13.91 5.13
N THR A 220 2.21 -14.03 3.83
CA THR A 220 3.53 -13.93 3.18
C THR A 220 3.83 -12.47 2.80
N VAL A 221 3.93 -11.59 3.78
CA VAL A 221 4.22 -10.17 3.56
C VAL A 221 5.51 -9.81 4.29
N ASP A 222 6.45 -9.24 3.55
CA ASP A 222 7.63 -8.64 4.14
C ASP A 222 7.20 -7.40 4.91
N ALA A 223 7.35 -7.44 6.23
CA ALA A 223 6.85 -6.42 7.14
C ALA A 223 7.95 -5.44 7.58
N ASN A 224 7.54 -4.26 8.02
CA ASN A 224 8.37 -3.34 8.78
C ASN A 224 7.60 -2.78 9.97
N ILE A 225 8.32 -2.29 10.98
CA ILE A 225 7.78 -1.42 12.02
C ILE A 225 8.42 -0.05 11.86
N LEU A 226 7.58 0.97 11.68
CA LEU A 226 8.01 2.37 11.69
C LEU A 226 7.41 3.07 12.91
N MET A 227 8.27 3.78 13.64
CA MET A 227 7.87 4.73 14.67
C MET A 227 8.30 6.13 14.25
N TYR A 228 7.36 7.09 14.25
CA TYR A 228 7.69 8.50 14.07
C TYR A 228 7.04 9.37 15.13
N ARG A 229 7.62 10.55 15.33
CA ARG A 229 7.06 11.64 16.12
C ARG A 229 6.48 12.72 15.21
N LYS A 230 5.38 13.32 15.61
CA LYS A 230 4.82 14.50 14.92
C LYS A 230 5.63 15.75 15.27
N SER A 231 6.82 15.85 14.73
CA SER A 231 7.75 16.96 14.90
C SER A 231 8.66 17.10 13.68
N LYS A 232 9.49 18.12 13.64
CA LYS A 232 10.50 18.30 12.59
C LYS A 232 11.49 17.15 12.60
N ASN A 233 11.79 16.60 11.43
CA ASN A 233 12.77 15.52 11.24
C ASN A 233 14.14 15.90 11.79
N GLN A 234 14.66 15.07 12.68
CA GLN A 234 15.99 15.22 13.27
C GLN A 234 17.07 14.58 12.41
N ASN A 235 16.71 13.86 11.34
CA ASN A 235 17.61 13.11 10.47
C ASN A 235 18.44 12.04 11.20
N LYS A 236 17.88 11.45 12.24
CA LYS A 236 18.53 10.47 13.11
C LYS A 236 17.58 9.32 13.41
N THR A 237 17.35 8.47 12.41
CA THR A 237 16.52 7.29 12.57
C THR A 237 17.38 6.12 13.03
N ALA A 238 17.08 5.53 14.19
CA ALA A 238 17.64 4.25 14.57
C ALA A 238 16.97 3.15 13.71
N ALA A 239 17.74 2.48 12.86
CA ALA A 239 17.19 1.51 11.92
C ALA A 239 17.91 0.15 12.02
N CYS A 240 17.15 -0.94 11.88
CA CYS A 240 17.64 -2.31 11.99
C CYS A 240 17.02 -3.19 10.90
N ILE A 241 17.83 -4.06 10.28
CA ILE A 241 17.35 -5.17 9.44
C ILE A 241 17.42 -6.44 10.27
N ILE A 242 16.32 -7.18 10.33
CA ILE A 242 16.29 -8.51 10.94
C ILE A 242 17.00 -9.49 10.04
N LYS A 243 18.00 -10.21 10.57
CA LYS A 243 18.83 -11.15 9.82
C LYS A 243 18.68 -12.60 10.23
N ASP A 244 18.10 -12.83 11.40
CA ASP A 244 17.93 -14.16 12.00
C ASP A 244 16.72 -14.18 12.94
N SER A 245 16.37 -15.34 13.47
CA SER A 245 15.19 -15.56 14.30
C SER A 245 15.31 -15.13 15.79
N ASN A 246 16.47 -14.64 16.22
CA ASN A 246 16.71 -14.30 17.65
C ASN A 246 15.79 -13.16 18.15
N TRP A 247 15.33 -12.30 17.24
CA TRP A 247 14.36 -11.24 17.54
C TRP A 247 13.06 -11.76 18.17
N ARG A 248 12.66 -13.01 17.89
CA ARG A 248 11.40 -13.59 18.37
C ARG A 248 11.35 -13.70 19.89
N ASN A 249 12.49 -13.87 20.54
CA ASN A 249 12.59 -13.97 21.99
C ASN A 249 12.59 -12.58 22.66
N ASN A 250 13.24 -11.59 22.03
CA ASN A 250 13.36 -10.25 22.56
C ASN A 250 13.65 -9.24 21.45
N LEU A 251 12.60 -8.73 20.80
CA LEU A 251 12.73 -7.73 19.73
C LEU A 251 13.41 -6.45 20.21
N SER A 252 13.10 -5.98 21.42
CA SER A 252 13.70 -4.76 21.96
C SER A 252 15.21 -4.89 22.15
N GLY A 253 15.66 -6.01 22.74
CA GLY A 253 17.09 -6.31 22.91
C GLY A 253 17.81 -6.50 21.57
N TYR A 254 17.17 -7.20 20.63
CA TYR A 254 17.71 -7.36 19.28
C TYR A 254 17.90 -5.99 18.59
N PHE A 255 16.89 -5.13 18.65
CA PHE A 255 16.94 -3.79 18.08
C PHE A 255 18.06 -2.94 18.71
N GLN A 256 18.18 -2.93 20.04
CA GLN A 256 19.22 -2.18 20.72
C GLN A 256 20.65 -2.60 20.30
N GLN A 257 20.85 -3.90 20.07
CA GLN A 257 22.16 -4.43 19.67
C GLN A 257 22.49 -4.23 18.19
N ASN A 258 21.47 -4.20 17.30
CA ASN A 258 21.67 -4.24 15.86
C ASN A 258 21.20 -2.97 15.13
N SER A 259 20.65 -1.98 15.84
CA SER A 259 20.23 -0.72 15.21
C SER A 259 21.44 0.17 14.88
N MET A 260 21.29 0.87 13.78
CA MET A 260 22.27 1.82 13.25
C MET A 260 21.57 3.13 12.94
N GLU A 261 22.27 4.25 13.14
CA GLU A 261 21.75 5.56 12.73
C GLU A 261 21.71 5.64 11.20
N ASN A 262 20.53 5.93 10.67
CA ASN A 262 20.29 6.17 9.26
C ASN A 262 19.60 7.52 9.07
N ARG A 263 19.78 8.12 7.90
CA ARG A 263 19.21 9.41 7.54
C ARG A 263 18.17 9.21 6.43
N PHE A 264 16.93 9.61 6.71
CA PHE A 264 15.82 9.57 5.77
C PHE A 264 15.20 10.96 5.67
N ASP A 265 15.73 11.78 4.78
CA ASP A 265 15.45 13.22 4.66
C ASP A 265 14.78 13.63 3.34
N ASN A 266 14.46 12.66 2.48
CA ASN A 266 13.84 12.91 1.17
C ASN A 266 13.01 11.71 0.69
N SER A 267 12.40 11.84 -0.49
CA SER A 267 11.53 10.83 -1.12
C SER A 267 12.27 9.65 -1.78
N ALA A 268 13.61 9.67 -1.84
CA ALA A 268 14.39 8.55 -2.40
C ALA A 268 14.11 7.24 -1.64
N SER A 269 14.46 6.10 -2.24
CA SER A 269 14.28 4.80 -1.60
C SER A 269 14.95 4.76 -0.22
N TRP A 270 14.20 4.37 0.79
CA TRP A 270 14.70 4.19 2.14
C TRP A 270 15.37 2.83 2.26
N VAL A 271 16.68 2.84 2.35
CA VAL A 271 17.52 1.65 2.50
C VAL A 271 18.29 1.76 3.81
N ILE A 272 18.16 0.76 4.67
CA ILE A 272 18.91 0.69 5.93
C ILE A 272 20.33 0.24 5.59
N LEU A 273 21.30 1.08 5.88
CA LEU A 273 22.72 0.86 5.55
C LEU A 273 23.59 0.95 6.79
N SER A 274 24.56 0.07 6.90
CA SER A 274 25.65 0.18 7.87
C SER A 274 26.49 1.45 7.63
N PRO A 275 27.25 1.94 8.62
CA PRO A 275 28.12 3.10 8.44
C PRO A 275 29.12 2.94 7.28
N ILE A 276 29.62 1.73 7.04
CA ILE A 276 30.51 1.43 5.91
C ILE A 276 29.77 1.58 4.59
N GLU A 277 28.59 0.96 4.46
CA GLU A 277 27.76 1.05 3.25
C GLU A 277 27.31 2.48 2.97
N GLN A 278 26.96 3.26 4.01
CA GLN A 278 26.66 4.70 3.88
C GLN A 278 27.87 5.48 3.35
N SER A 279 29.07 5.15 3.81
CA SER A 279 30.33 5.78 3.34
C SER A 279 30.57 5.44 1.87
N ILE A 280 30.41 4.18 1.48
CA ILE A 280 30.54 3.70 0.10
C ILE A 280 29.52 4.39 -0.80
N LYS A 281 28.23 4.42 -0.38
CA LYS A 281 27.16 5.09 -1.11
C LYS A 281 27.49 6.56 -1.35
N ARG A 282 27.86 7.31 -0.31
CA ARG A 282 28.24 8.72 -0.43
C ARG A 282 29.40 8.94 -1.41
N LYS A 283 30.41 8.05 -1.37
CA LYS A 283 31.54 8.13 -2.29
C LYS A 283 31.10 7.88 -3.74
N ILE A 284 30.25 6.87 -3.98
CA ILE A 284 29.70 6.60 -5.31
C ILE A 284 28.92 7.80 -5.81
N GLU A 285 28.01 8.34 -5.00
CA GLU A 285 27.14 9.46 -5.37
C GLU A 285 27.89 10.77 -5.59
N SER A 286 29.04 10.96 -4.94
CA SER A 286 29.85 12.17 -5.11
C SER A 286 30.71 12.18 -6.40
N ILE A 287 30.93 11.02 -7.01
CA ILE A 287 31.80 10.86 -8.19
C ILE A 287 30.98 10.38 -9.39
N GLY A 288 29.98 9.52 -9.14
CA GLY A 288 29.18 8.88 -10.19
C GLY A 288 28.14 9.80 -10.81
N VAL A 289 27.85 9.58 -12.08
CA VAL A 289 26.67 10.17 -12.75
C VAL A 289 25.51 9.22 -12.60
N PRO A 290 24.34 9.63 -12.05
CA PRO A 290 23.18 8.78 -11.92
C PRO A 290 22.73 8.21 -13.28
N LEU A 291 22.35 6.92 -13.30
CA LEU A 291 21.94 6.24 -14.54
C LEU A 291 20.80 6.97 -15.28
N LYS A 292 19.90 7.62 -14.54
CA LYS A 292 18.80 8.44 -15.11
C LYS A 292 19.30 9.65 -15.95
N ASP A 293 20.52 10.10 -15.70
CA ASP A 293 21.14 11.25 -16.37
C ASP A 293 22.02 10.80 -17.56
N TRP A 294 22.07 9.50 -17.85
CA TRP A 294 22.78 8.96 -19.00
C TRP A 294 21.88 9.04 -20.24
N ASP A 295 22.49 9.15 -21.41
CA ASP A 295 21.78 9.03 -22.71
C ASP A 295 21.50 7.57 -23.02
N ILE A 296 20.53 7.00 -22.28
CA ILE A 296 20.11 5.60 -22.40
C ILE A 296 18.58 5.47 -22.32
N SER A 297 18.07 4.43 -22.93
CA SER A 297 16.66 4.01 -22.79
C SER A 297 16.59 2.68 -22.05
N ILE A 298 15.76 2.61 -21.03
CA ILE A 298 15.48 1.39 -20.27
C ILE A 298 14.07 0.92 -20.65
N ASN A 299 13.99 -0.21 -21.35
CA ASN A 299 12.74 -0.76 -21.82
C ASN A 299 12.33 -1.99 -21.00
N TYR A 300 11.05 -2.29 -20.97
CA TYR A 300 10.54 -3.54 -20.41
C TYR A 300 10.97 -4.72 -21.30
N GLY A 301 11.05 -5.93 -20.70
CA GLY A 301 11.19 -7.16 -21.45
C GLY A 301 9.97 -7.42 -22.36
N ILE A 302 10.16 -8.25 -23.38
CA ILE A 302 9.14 -8.54 -24.38
C ILE A 302 7.95 -9.26 -23.73
N LYS A 303 6.75 -8.69 -23.89
CA LYS A 303 5.49 -9.33 -23.48
C LYS A 303 4.80 -9.90 -24.70
N THR A 304 4.76 -11.22 -24.77
CA THR A 304 4.06 -11.95 -25.85
C THR A 304 2.54 -11.97 -25.63
N GLY A 305 2.12 -11.91 -24.36
CA GLY A 305 0.73 -12.14 -23.94
C GLY A 305 0.33 -13.63 -23.87
N PHE A 306 1.15 -14.52 -24.44
CA PHE A 306 0.98 -15.97 -24.40
C PHE A 306 2.30 -16.69 -24.72
N ASN A 307 3.12 -16.89 -23.68
CA ASN A 307 4.48 -17.41 -23.87
C ASN A 307 4.53 -18.79 -24.48
N GLU A 308 3.59 -19.69 -24.17
CA GLU A 308 3.57 -21.07 -24.70
C GLU A 308 3.46 -21.12 -26.22
N ALA A 309 2.83 -20.14 -26.87
CA ALA A 309 2.73 -20.07 -28.31
C ALA A 309 3.90 -19.31 -28.96
N PHE A 310 4.43 -18.29 -28.27
CA PHE A 310 5.43 -17.39 -28.88
C PHE A 310 6.87 -17.68 -28.48
N ILE A 311 7.11 -18.47 -27.43
CA ILE A 311 8.46 -18.87 -27.02
C ILE A 311 8.61 -20.37 -27.25
N ILE A 312 9.50 -20.72 -28.16
CA ILE A 312 9.75 -22.10 -28.65
C ILE A 312 11.17 -22.52 -28.34
N ASP A 313 11.42 -23.82 -28.30
CA ASP A 313 12.76 -24.39 -28.19
C ASP A 313 13.44 -24.53 -29.56
N GLY A 314 14.72 -24.94 -29.56
CA GLY A 314 15.51 -25.13 -30.76
C GLY A 314 14.92 -26.18 -31.70
N ALA A 315 14.36 -27.28 -31.15
CA ALA A 315 13.77 -28.34 -31.97
C ALA A 315 12.54 -27.81 -32.75
N LYS A 316 11.65 -27.07 -32.09
CA LYS A 316 10.48 -26.47 -32.77
C LYS A 316 10.90 -25.37 -33.76
N LYS A 317 11.92 -24.58 -33.44
CA LYS A 317 12.51 -23.62 -34.41
C LYS A 317 12.99 -24.33 -35.66
N ASP A 318 13.76 -25.43 -35.54
CA ASP A 318 14.31 -26.16 -36.66
C ASP A 318 13.20 -26.80 -37.52
N GLU A 319 12.15 -27.34 -36.87
CA GLU A 319 10.96 -27.87 -37.53
C GLU A 319 10.26 -26.80 -38.40
N LEU A 320 10.01 -25.61 -37.84
CA LEU A 320 9.32 -24.53 -38.51
C LEU A 320 10.14 -23.97 -39.72
N ILE A 321 11.46 -23.87 -39.53
CA ILE A 321 12.36 -23.39 -40.59
C ILE A 321 12.51 -24.44 -41.68
N ALA A 322 12.52 -25.74 -41.35
CA ALA A 322 12.56 -26.80 -42.34
C ALA A 322 11.27 -26.85 -43.19
N ALA A 323 10.11 -26.60 -42.57
CA ALA A 323 8.82 -26.55 -43.25
C ALA A 323 8.65 -25.28 -44.11
N ASP A 324 9.17 -24.15 -43.66
CA ASP A 324 9.14 -22.86 -44.33
C ASP A 324 10.41 -22.06 -44.00
N PRO A 325 11.42 -22.04 -44.88
CA PRO A 325 12.70 -21.34 -44.66
C PRO A 325 12.55 -19.85 -44.35
N LYS A 326 11.49 -19.20 -44.83
CA LYS A 326 11.20 -17.79 -44.55
C LYS A 326 10.91 -17.53 -43.09
N SER A 327 10.45 -18.54 -42.35
CA SER A 327 10.22 -18.47 -40.90
C SER A 327 11.46 -18.03 -40.12
N ALA A 328 12.67 -18.26 -40.63
CA ALA A 328 13.92 -17.80 -40.03
C ALA A 328 13.98 -16.25 -39.86
N GLU A 329 13.24 -15.50 -40.66
CA GLU A 329 13.19 -14.02 -40.57
C GLU A 329 12.51 -13.52 -39.29
N ILE A 330 11.59 -14.30 -38.74
CA ILE A 330 10.77 -13.89 -37.58
C ILE A 330 11.03 -14.74 -36.35
N ILE A 331 11.92 -15.71 -36.40
CA ILE A 331 12.33 -16.51 -35.22
C ILE A 331 13.69 -16.01 -34.75
N ARG A 332 13.75 -15.51 -33.52
CA ARG A 332 14.95 -14.90 -32.92
C ARG A 332 15.30 -15.54 -31.58
N PRO A 333 16.59 -15.70 -31.25
CA PRO A 333 16.99 -16.16 -29.91
C PRO A 333 16.52 -15.18 -28.85
N ILE A 334 16.13 -15.69 -27.67
CA ILE A 334 15.69 -14.89 -26.55
C ILE A 334 16.42 -15.30 -25.27
N LEU A 335 16.80 -14.32 -24.45
CA LEU A 335 17.30 -14.51 -23.09
C LEU A 335 16.22 -14.10 -22.10
N ARG A 336 15.98 -14.96 -21.10
CA ARG A 336 15.16 -14.60 -19.94
C ARG A 336 16.05 -13.90 -18.90
N GLY A 337 15.49 -13.14 -17.97
CA GLY A 337 16.24 -12.47 -16.92
C GLY A 337 17.14 -13.42 -16.12
N ARG A 338 16.72 -14.66 -15.88
CA ARG A 338 17.52 -15.70 -15.17
C ARG A 338 18.70 -16.24 -16.00
N ASP A 339 18.69 -16.07 -17.30
CA ASP A 339 19.75 -16.54 -18.22
C ASP A 339 20.90 -15.52 -18.27
N ILE A 340 20.66 -14.29 -17.80
CA ILE A 340 21.64 -13.20 -17.75
C ILE A 340 22.38 -13.28 -16.40
N LYS A 341 23.71 -13.37 -16.46
CA LYS A 341 24.60 -13.42 -15.30
C LYS A 341 25.31 -12.05 -15.14
N ARG A 342 26.16 -11.91 -14.12
CA ARG A 342 26.83 -10.64 -13.82
C ARG A 342 27.68 -10.10 -14.99
N TYR A 343 28.37 -10.98 -15.73
CA TYR A 343 29.26 -10.62 -16.84
C TYR A 343 29.17 -11.58 -18.04
N SER A 344 28.11 -12.42 -18.09
CA SER A 344 27.90 -13.43 -19.12
C SER A 344 26.42 -13.77 -19.27
N TYR A 345 26.10 -14.69 -20.14
CA TYR A 345 24.77 -15.27 -20.23
C TYR A 345 24.85 -16.76 -20.48
N GLU A 346 23.81 -17.48 -20.09
CA GLU A 346 23.63 -18.92 -20.37
C GLU A 346 22.44 -19.05 -21.30
N PHE A 347 22.72 -19.35 -22.59
CA PHE A 347 21.66 -19.51 -23.56
C PHE A 347 20.91 -20.82 -23.30
N ALA A 348 19.59 -20.73 -23.08
CA ALA A 348 18.73 -21.84 -22.74
C ALA A 348 18.07 -22.51 -23.96
N ASP A 349 18.59 -22.27 -25.16
CA ASP A 349 18.06 -22.76 -26.43
C ASP A 349 16.59 -22.40 -26.66
N LEU A 350 16.24 -21.13 -26.34
CA LEU A 350 14.91 -20.59 -26.51
C LEU A 350 14.87 -19.50 -27.55
N TYR A 351 13.79 -19.50 -28.31
CA TYR A 351 13.55 -18.56 -29.41
C TYR A 351 12.18 -17.93 -29.27
N ILE A 352 12.03 -16.71 -29.75
CA ILE A 352 10.76 -16.00 -29.82
C ILE A 352 10.31 -15.93 -31.28
N ILE A 353 9.02 -16.16 -31.52
CA ILE A 353 8.34 -15.78 -32.73
C ILE A 353 8.11 -14.28 -32.66
N ALA A 354 8.98 -13.51 -33.33
CA ALA A 354 9.11 -12.06 -33.18
C ALA A 354 8.16 -11.27 -34.11
N THR A 355 6.89 -11.67 -34.14
CA THR A 355 5.84 -10.98 -34.87
C THR A 355 5.43 -9.68 -34.18
N PHE A 356 6.35 -8.72 -34.10
CA PHE A 356 6.12 -7.45 -33.41
C PHE A 356 5.19 -6.53 -34.24
N PRO A 357 4.17 -5.92 -33.61
CA PRO A 357 3.25 -5.01 -34.31
C PRO A 357 3.97 -3.88 -35.06
N SER A 358 5.09 -3.38 -34.53
CA SER A 358 5.88 -2.32 -35.16
C SER A 358 6.50 -2.72 -36.49
N LYS A 359 6.67 -4.01 -36.74
CA LYS A 359 7.26 -4.54 -37.99
C LYS A 359 6.22 -4.81 -39.09
N MET A 360 4.93 -4.76 -38.77
CA MET A 360 3.80 -4.89 -39.70
C MET A 360 3.89 -6.15 -40.58
N TYR A 361 4.33 -7.29 -40.04
CA TYR A 361 4.40 -8.55 -40.76
C TYR A 361 3.02 -8.97 -41.32
N ASN A 362 3.04 -9.64 -42.48
CA ASN A 362 1.89 -10.39 -42.96
C ASN A 362 2.11 -11.86 -42.62
N ILE A 363 1.26 -12.46 -41.80
CA ILE A 363 1.43 -13.85 -41.33
C ILE A 363 1.26 -14.87 -42.46
N ASP A 364 0.56 -14.51 -43.55
CA ASP A 364 0.39 -15.37 -44.73
C ASP A 364 1.70 -15.62 -45.46
N ASP A 365 2.68 -14.76 -45.26
CA ASP A 365 4.04 -14.93 -45.77
C ASP A 365 4.88 -15.99 -45.01
N TYR A 366 4.37 -16.49 -43.87
CA TYR A 366 5.02 -17.44 -42.97
C TYR A 366 4.07 -18.59 -42.65
N PRO A 367 3.70 -19.44 -43.62
CA PRO A 367 2.64 -20.44 -43.49
C PRO A 367 2.90 -21.45 -42.35
N ALA A 368 4.14 -21.90 -42.15
CA ALA A 368 4.48 -22.84 -41.09
C ALA A 368 4.25 -22.21 -39.69
N VAL A 369 4.67 -20.97 -39.46
CA VAL A 369 4.43 -20.25 -38.19
C VAL A 369 2.95 -19.96 -38.01
N LYS A 370 2.23 -19.61 -39.11
CA LYS A 370 0.78 -19.38 -39.03
C LYS A 370 0.04 -20.63 -38.56
N GLU A 371 0.31 -21.79 -39.15
CA GLU A 371 -0.29 -23.07 -38.78
C GLU A 371 0.03 -23.45 -37.36
N TYR A 372 1.30 -23.32 -36.95
CA TYR A 372 1.74 -23.58 -35.60
C TYR A 372 1.00 -22.69 -34.59
N LEU A 373 0.91 -21.40 -34.78
CA LEU A 373 0.17 -20.51 -33.90
C LEU A 373 -1.31 -20.88 -33.82
N LEU A 374 -1.97 -21.16 -34.97
CA LEU A 374 -3.38 -21.55 -35.02
C LEU A 374 -3.66 -22.86 -34.29
N SER A 375 -2.67 -23.73 -34.08
CA SER A 375 -2.85 -24.96 -33.32
C SER A 375 -3.22 -24.72 -31.85
N PHE A 376 -2.96 -23.52 -31.31
CA PHE A 376 -3.38 -23.12 -29.96
C PHE A 376 -4.82 -22.61 -29.85
N GLY A 377 -5.52 -22.46 -30.99
CA GLY A 377 -6.87 -21.94 -31.08
C GLY A 377 -6.91 -20.39 -31.18
N ILE A 378 -7.68 -19.92 -32.14
CA ILE A 378 -7.78 -18.47 -32.43
C ILE A 378 -8.32 -17.68 -31.22
N GLU A 379 -9.27 -18.27 -30.48
CA GLU A 379 -9.86 -17.65 -29.29
C GLU A 379 -8.84 -17.38 -28.18
N ARG A 380 -7.80 -18.22 -28.09
CA ARG A 380 -6.71 -18.05 -27.14
C ARG A 380 -5.72 -16.98 -27.58
N LEU A 381 -5.52 -16.87 -28.90
CA LEU A 381 -4.54 -15.98 -29.51
C LEU A 381 -5.06 -14.54 -29.69
N GLU A 382 -6.38 -14.34 -29.81
CA GLU A 382 -6.96 -13.02 -29.96
C GLU A 382 -6.62 -12.09 -28.79
N GLN A 383 -6.42 -10.81 -29.11
CA GLN A 383 -6.13 -9.77 -28.13
C GLN A 383 -7.38 -8.95 -27.79
N THR A 384 -8.46 -9.64 -27.43
CA THR A 384 -9.77 -9.06 -27.16
C THR A 384 -10.09 -8.91 -25.67
N GLY A 385 -9.37 -9.64 -24.80
CA GLY A 385 -9.66 -9.74 -23.37
C GLY A 385 -10.91 -10.54 -23.04
N LYS A 386 -11.57 -11.15 -24.03
CA LYS A 386 -12.83 -11.92 -23.86
C LYS A 386 -12.57 -13.28 -23.18
N VAL A 387 -13.63 -13.81 -22.63
CA VAL A 387 -13.68 -15.18 -22.10
C VAL A 387 -14.66 -15.97 -22.97
N TYR A 388 -14.16 -17.06 -23.56
CA TYR A 388 -14.95 -17.98 -24.39
C TYR A 388 -15.27 -19.24 -23.60
N ARG A 389 -16.44 -19.82 -23.84
CA ARG A 389 -16.82 -21.11 -23.29
C ARG A 389 -17.03 -22.06 -24.47
N LEU A 390 -16.11 -22.98 -24.67
CA LEU A 390 -16.11 -23.96 -25.76
C LEU A 390 -16.03 -25.36 -25.16
N ASN A 391 -16.96 -26.23 -25.49
CA ASN A 391 -16.99 -27.63 -25.08
C ASN A 391 -16.79 -27.83 -23.56
N GLY A 392 -17.39 -26.98 -22.72
CA GLY A 392 -17.27 -27.06 -21.27
C GLY A 392 -15.97 -26.45 -20.69
N THR A 393 -15.04 -26.02 -21.56
CA THR A 393 -13.78 -25.40 -21.14
C THR A 393 -13.84 -23.88 -21.28
N THR A 394 -13.30 -23.19 -20.28
CA THR A 394 -13.20 -21.72 -20.31
C THR A 394 -11.85 -21.31 -20.88
N ILE A 395 -11.86 -20.63 -22.03
CA ILE A 395 -10.69 -20.08 -22.70
C ILE A 395 -10.67 -18.56 -22.52
N LYS A 396 -9.58 -18.04 -21.97
CA LYS A 396 -9.38 -16.59 -21.83
C LYS A 396 -8.46 -16.09 -22.94
N ALA A 397 -8.96 -15.18 -23.77
CA ALA A 397 -8.16 -14.46 -24.74
C ALA A 397 -7.07 -13.62 -24.07
N ARG A 398 -6.04 -13.24 -24.85
CA ARG A 398 -4.99 -12.31 -24.38
C ARG A 398 -5.61 -10.94 -24.02
N LYS A 399 -4.89 -10.15 -23.23
CA LYS A 399 -5.31 -8.80 -22.83
C LYS A 399 -5.71 -7.98 -24.08
N LYS A 400 -6.78 -7.18 -23.95
CA LYS A 400 -7.29 -6.33 -25.03
C LYS A 400 -6.22 -5.32 -25.49
N THR A 401 -5.96 -5.35 -26.78
CA THR A 401 -5.13 -4.38 -27.53
C THR A 401 -5.75 -4.13 -28.90
N THR A 402 -5.07 -3.38 -29.78
CA THR A 402 -5.43 -3.21 -31.20
C THR A 402 -4.63 -4.15 -32.14
N ASN A 403 -3.74 -4.97 -31.56
CA ASN A 403 -2.86 -5.85 -32.32
C ASN A 403 -3.60 -7.05 -32.88
N LYS A 404 -3.04 -7.64 -33.91
CA LYS A 404 -3.58 -8.84 -34.57
C LYS A 404 -3.33 -10.09 -33.72
N TRP A 405 -4.07 -11.15 -33.97
CA TRP A 405 -4.00 -12.40 -33.22
C TRP A 405 -2.62 -13.07 -33.21
N PHE A 406 -1.84 -12.88 -34.29
CA PHE A 406 -0.49 -13.46 -34.44
C PHE A 406 0.63 -12.52 -33.95
N GLU A 407 0.32 -11.28 -33.58
CA GLU A 407 1.31 -10.32 -33.10
C GLU A 407 1.55 -10.46 -31.60
N THR A 408 2.75 -10.13 -31.14
CA THR A 408 3.04 -10.03 -29.72
C THR A 408 2.20 -8.94 -29.05
N GLN A 409 2.08 -8.97 -27.71
CA GLN A 409 1.26 -8.00 -27.00
C GLN A 409 1.87 -6.59 -27.01
N ASP A 410 3.20 -6.48 -26.89
CA ASP A 410 3.91 -5.21 -26.95
C ASP A 410 4.39 -4.92 -28.37
N SER A 411 4.37 -3.64 -28.76
CA SER A 411 4.71 -3.20 -30.12
C SER A 411 6.19 -3.33 -30.46
N ILE A 412 7.06 -3.29 -29.45
CA ILE A 412 8.54 -3.36 -29.58
C ILE A 412 9.05 -2.40 -30.67
N SER A 413 8.66 -1.12 -30.58
CA SER A 413 9.09 -0.08 -31.52
C SER A 413 10.57 0.30 -31.41
N TYR A 414 11.20 -0.07 -30.31
CA TYR A 414 12.62 0.17 -30.01
C TYR A 414 13.55 -0.99 -30.43
N TRP A 415 13.03 -1.96 -31.17
CA TRP A 415 13.84 -3.06 -31.70
C TRP A 415 14.87 -2.53 -32.69
N VAL A 416 16.14 -2.79 -32.43
CA VAL A 416 17.27 -2.57 -33.33
C VAL A 416 17.80 -3.93 -33.78
N GLU A 417 17.98 -4.14 -35.07
CA GLU A 417 18.54 -5.38 -35.64
C GLU A 417 20.03 -5.50 -35.38
#